data_222ea6d1738396dfeae5aec53e0fe91d
#
_entry.id   222ea6d1738396dfeae5aec53e0fe91d
#
_cell.length_a   1.000
_cell.length_b   1.000
_cell.length_c   1.000
_cell.angle_alpha   90.00
_cell.angle_beta   90.00
_cell.angle_gamma   90.00
#
_symmetry.space_group_name_H-M   'P 1'
#
loop_
_entity.id
_entity.type
_entity.pdbx_description
1 polymer ?
#
loop_
_entity_poly.entity_id
_entity_poly.type
_entity_poly.pdbx_seq_one_letter_code
_entity_poly.pdbx_strand_id
1 'polypeptide(L)'
;MFNPLKLIPTGVSTKQDKTDLGFASAALRVPTGLFILNSGLGKFKADKQTAEFLQGMAASGMPFVKEMDAENFAKLLATAETGLGAALLLPFVPNRLVGLGLIGFSGGLLSMYFANDAMTESDGIRPSQDGTSLAKDSWLAGIGAALAALPKK
;
A
#
# COMPACT_ATOMS: atom_id res chain seq x y z
N MET A 1 -28.11 -7.16 -30.85
CA MET A 1 -26.76 -7.13 -30.32
C MET A 1 -26.80 -6.64 -28.88
N PHE A 2 -26.40 -7.46 -27.94
CA PHE A 2 -26.42 -7.14 -26.51
C PHE A 2 -25.28 -6.16 -26.21
N ASN A 3 -25.59 -4.97 -25.70
CA ASN A 3 -24.59 -3.97 -25.30
C ASN A 3 -24.45 -3.96 -23.77
N PRO A 4 -23.42 -4.60 -23.19
CA PRO A 4 -23.24 -4.71 -21.74
C PRO A 4 -23.01 -3.35 -21.05
N LEU A 5 -22.62 -2.31 -21.80
CA LEU A 5 -22.39 -0.98 -21.26
C LEU A 5 -23.69 -0.24 -20.88
N LYS A 6 -24.86 -0.73 -21.34
CA LYS A 6 -26.17 -0.18 -20.95
C LYS A 6 -26.64 -0.65 -19.55
N LEU A 7 -25.93 -1.59 -18.93
CA LEU A 7 -26.22 -2.06 -17.56
C LEU A 7 -25.57 -1.19 -16.47
N ILE A 8 -24.76 -0.21 -16.85
CA ILE A 8 -24.22 0.75 -15.89
C ILE A 8 -25.30 1.85 -15.71
N PRO A 9 -25.92 1.97 -14.52
CA PRO A 9 -26.88 3.04 -14.29
C PRO A 9 -26.18 4.39 -14.39
N THR A 10 -26.49 5.16 -15.43
CA THR A 10 -25.91 6.50 -15.66
C THR A 10 -26.71 7.62 -15.00
N GLY A 11 -27.77 7.27 -14.26
CA GLY A 11 -28.62 8.23 -13.55
C GLY A 11 -28.43 8.13 -12.05
N VAL A 12 -27.40 8.78 -11.55
CA VAL A 12 -27.05 8.74 -10.13
C VAL A 12 -27.56 10.01 -9.44
N SER A 13 -28.35 9.86 -8.38
CA SER A 13 -28.87 10.96 -7.57
C SER A 13 -27.75 11.61 -6.76
N THR A 14 -27.48 12.87 -7.00
CA THR A 14 -26.30 13.59 -6.52
C THR A 14 -26.10 13.63 -5.00
N LYS A 15 -27.12 13.33 -4.19
CA LYS A 15 -27.04 13.36 -2.73
C LYS A 15 -26.68 11.99 -2.15
N GLN A 16 -27.21 10.93 -2.71
CA GLN A 16 -26.91 9.53 -2.35
C GLN A 16 -25.44 9.24 -2.68
N ASP A 17 -24.97 9.69 -3.84
CA ASP A 17 -23.60 9.46 -4.33
C ASP A 17 -22.54 10.02 -3.42
N LYS A 18 -22.73 11.20 -2.84
CA LYS A 18 -21.74 11.81 -1.94
C LYS A 18 -21.58 11.00 -0.65
N THR A 19 -22.67 10.39 -0.16
CA THR A 19 -22.64 9.54 1.02
C THR A 19 -21.96 8.21 0.70
N ASP A 20 -22.28 7.62 -0.44
CA ASP A 20 -21.70 6.35 -0.89
C ASP A 20 -20.20 6.48 -1.18
N LEU A 21 -19.77 7.58 -1.80
CA LEU A 21 -18.37 7.89 -2.04
C LEU A 21 -17.61 8.18 -0.73
N GLY A 22 -18.26 8.83 0.23
CA GLY A 22 -17.70 9.05 1.57
C GLY A 22 -17.47 7.73 2.31
N PHE A 23 -18.46 6.83 2.25
CA PHE A 23 -18.35 5.50 2.83
C PHE A 23 -17.27 4.67 2.14
N ALA A 24 -17.23 4.65 0.80
CA ALA A 24 -16.22 3.94 0.04
C ALA A 24 -14.81 4.43 0.37
N SER A 25 -14.63 5.74 0.45
CA SER A 25 -13.35 6.34 0.86
C SER A 25 -12.95 5.89 2.28
N ALA A 26 -13.87 5.96 3.24
CA ALA A 26 -13.60 5.55 4.61
C ALA A 26 -13.30 4.05 4.72
N ALA A 27 -14.05 3.20 4.02
CA ALA A 27 -13.84 1.75 4.00
C ALA A 27 -12.47 1.34 3.45
N LEU A 28 -11.94 2.10 2.49
CA LEU A 28 -10.60 1.87 1.94
C LEU A 28 -9.51 2.45 2.84
N ARG A 29 -9.74 3.59 3.46
CA ARG A 29 -8.72 4.35 4.21
C ARG A 29 -8.54 3.86 5.64
N VAL A 30 -9.63 3.60 6.36
CA VAL A 30 -9.57 3.35 7.80
C VAL A 30 -8.82 2.04 8.11
N PRO A 31 -9.23 0.87 7.60
CA PRO A 31 -8.52 -0.37 7.92
C PRO A 31 -7.08 -0.36 7.39
N THR A 32 -6.86 0.18 6.20
CA THR A 32 -5.52 0.30 5.60
C THR A 32 -4.63 1.23 6.41
N GLY A 33 -5.15 2.38 6.81
CA GLY A 33 -4.43 3.36 7.60
C GLY A 33 -4.07 2.85 8.99
N LEU A 34 -4.99 2.16 9.67
CA LEU A 34 -4.72 1.54 10.97
C LEU A 34 -3.64 0.47 10.87
N PHE A 35 -3.68 -0.36 9.85
CA PHE A 35 -2.69 -1.42 9.64
C PHE A 35 -1.30 -0.83 9.39
N ILE A 36 -1.18 0.11 8.45
CA ILE A 36 0.11 0.73 8.09
C ILE A 36 0.66 1.57 9.26
N LEU A 37 -0.19 2.31 9.95
CA LEU A 37 0.20 3.10 11.13
C LEU A 37 0.79 2.19 12.22
N ASN A 38 0.10 1.11 12.55
CA ASN A 38 0.57 0.14 13.53
C ASN A 38 1.91 -0.49 13.12
N SER A 39 2.05 -0.83 11.85
CA SER A 39 3.29 -1.37 11.28
C SER A 39 4.46 -0.38 11.41
N GLY A 40 4.24 0.88 11.06
CA GLY A 40 5.24 1.94 11.18
C GLY A 40 5.65 2.20 12.62
N LEU A 41 4.68 2.34 13.52
CA LEU A 41 4.96 2.56 14.95
C LEU A 41 5.76 1.40 15.57
N GLY A 42 5.47 0.15 15.18
CA GLY A 42 6.21 -1.01 15.64
C GLY A 42 7.69 -0.99 15.22
N LYS A 43 7.98 -0.49 14.02
CA LYS A 43 9.34 -0.44 13.47
C LYS A 43 10.27 0.57 14.16
N PHE A 44 9.72 1.59 14.85
CA PHE A 44 10.56 2.49 15.66
C PHE A 44 11.28 1.78 16.81
N LYS A 45 10.76 0.61 17.21
CA LYS A 45 11.36 -0.22 18.28
C LYS A 45 12.26 -1.34 17.73
N ALA A 46 12.53 -1.34 16.42
CA ALA A 46 13.37 -2.35 15.81
C ALA A 46 14.79 -2.29 16.39
N ASP A 47 15.26 -3.43 16.86
CA ASP A 47 16.66 -3.61 17.23
C ASP A 47 17.54 -3.70 15.98
N LYS A 48 18.87 -3.73 16.18
CA LYS A 48 19.83 -3.78 15.09
C LYS A 48 19.59 -4.97 14.16
N GLN A 49 19.32 -6.15 14.72
CA GLN A 49 19.11 -7.37 13.94
C GLN A 49 17.85 -7.25 13.08
N THR A 50 16.76 -6.72 13.63
CA THR A 50 15.51 -6.45 12.89
C THR A 50 15.74 -5.40 11.80
N ALA A 51 16.49 -4.34 12.10
CA ALA A 51 16.83 -3.30 11.12
C ALA A 51 17.63 -3.87 9.92
N GLU A 52 18.63 -4.68 10.20
CA GLU A 52 19.43 -5.37 9.17
C GLU A 52 18.57 -6.33 8.32
N PHE A 53 17.65 -7.04 8.94
CA PHE A 53 16.70 -7.92 8.24
C PHE A 53 15.77 -7.13 7.31
N LEU A 54 15.17 -6.05 7.81
CA LEU A 54 14.30 -5.18 7.00
C LEU A 54 15.05 -4.57 5.82
N GLN A 55 16.27 -4.09 6.05
CA GLN A 55 17.12 -3.54 5.00
C GLN A 55 17.50 -4.61 3.97
N GLY A 56 17.88 -5.81 4.42
CA GLY A 56 18.20 -6.93 3.54
C GLY A 56 17.05 -7.32 2.63
N MET A 57 15.83 -7.36 3.16
CA MET A 57 14.63 -7.60 2.37
C MET A 57 14.39 -6.48 1.35
N ALA A 58 14.44 -5.24 1.76
CA ALA A 58 14.24 -4.09 0.88
C ALA A 58 15.29 -4.03 -0.23
N ALA A 59 16.53 -4.42 0.07
CA ALA A 59 17.64 -4.41 -0.86
C ALA A 59 17.47 -5.40 -2.03
N SER A 60 16.63 -6.43 -1.90
CA SER A 60 16.32 -7.33 -3.00
C SER A 60 15.60 -6.61 -4.15
N GLY A 61 14.70 -5.68 -3.84
CA GLY A 61 14.00 -4.85 -4.84
C GLY A 61 14.63 -3.48 -5.09
N MET A 62 15.37 -2.96 -4.10
CA MET A 62 15.97 -1.64 -4.09
C MET A 62 17.42 -1.71 -3.61
N PRO A 63 18.37 -2.16 -4.44
CA PRO A 63 19.76 -2.42 -4.01
C PRO A 63 20.46 -1.23 -3.36
N PHE A 64 20.11 0.00 -3.73
CA PHE A 64 20.70 1.23 -3.20
C PHE A 64 20.49 1.42 -1.68
N VAL A 65 19.48 0.78 -1.10
CA VAL A 65 19.25 0.90 0.35
C VAL A 65 20.36 0.24 1.19
N LYS A 66 21.18 -0.63 0.61
CA LYS A 66 22.35 -1.23 1.29
C LYS A 66 23.43 -0.21 1.65
N GLU A 67 23.47 0.93 0.97
CA GLU A 67 24.43 2.00 1.23
C GLU A 67 24.08 2.81 2.48
N MET A 68 22.85 2.64 2.99
CA MET A 68 22.41 3.29 4.21
C MET A 68 22.82 2.46 5.44
N ASP A 69 22.96 3.15 6.56
CA ASP A 69 22.98 2.46 7.86
C ASP A 69 21.62 1.78 8.12
N ALA A 70 21.65 0.53 8.61
CA ALA A 70 20.44 -0.28 8.75
C ALA A 70 19.43 0.31 9.74
N GLU A 71 19.92 0.88 10.86
CA GLU A 71 19.05 1.52 11.85
C GLU A 71 18.40 2.78 11.28
N ASN A 72 19.15 3.57 10.51
CA ASN A 72 18.62 4.75 9.83
C ASN A 72 17.61 4.37 8.76
N PHE A 73 17.83 3.31 8.01
CA PHE A 73 16.86 2.76 7.07
C PHE A 73 15.56 2.35 7.78
N ALA A 74 15.65 1.61 8.89
CA ALA A 74 14.48 1.20 9.66
C ALA A 74 13.69 2.39 10.20
N LYS A 75 14.36 3.43 10.68
CA LYS A 75 13.71 4.70 11.12
C LYS A 75 13.04 5.44 9.96
N LEU A 76 13.67 5.48 8.79
CA LEU A 76 13.09 6.08 7.59
C LEU A 76 11.83 5.34 7.17
N LEU A 77 11.88 4.00 7.13
CA LEU A 77 10.75 3.16 6.80
C LEU A 77 9.60 3.33 7.82
N ALA A 78 9.94 3.30 9.12
CA ALA A 78 8.98 3.55 10.21
C ALA A 78 8.29 4.92 10.07
N THR A 79 9.06 5.96 9.75
CA THR A 79 8.54 7.32 9.55
C THR A 79 7.62 7.39 8.33
N ALA A 80 8.03 6.79 7.22
CA ALA A 80 7.23 6.76 5.99
C ALA A 80 5.90 6.01 6.18
N GLU A 81 5.93 4.84 6.81
CA GLU A 81 4.72 4.07 7.12
C GLU A 81 3.81 4.81 8.11
N THR A 82 4.37 5.37 9.17
CA THR A 82 3.60 6.13 10.16
C THR A 82 2.94 7.35 9.51
N GLY A 83 3.68 8.09 8.69
CA GLY A 83 3.17 9.24 7.95
C GLY A 83 2.06 8.87 6.97
N LEU A 84 2.24 7.80 6.20
CA LEU A 84 1.24 7.30 5.25
C LEU A 84 -0.01 6.80 5.98
N GLY A 85 0.17 6.01 7.05
CA GLY A 85 -0.94 5.51 7.87
C GLY A 85 -1.74 6.65 8.51
N ALA A 86 -1.06 7.64 9.07
CA ALA A 86 -1.71 8.84 9.63
C ALA A 86 -2.46 9.62 8.53
N ALA A 87 -1.85 9.85 7.37
CA ALA A 87 -2.48 10.56 6.26
C ALA A 87 -3.75 9.84 5.75
N LEU A 88 -3.76 8.50 5.75
CA LEU A 88 -4.94 7.71 5.41
C LEU A 88 -6.08 7.92 6.41
N LEU A 89 -5.78 8.10 7.69
CA LEU A 89 -6.78 8.28 8.74
C LEU A 89 -7.30 9.73 8.85
N LEU A 90 -6.53 10.70 8.36
CA LEU A 90 -6.90 12.11 8.42
C LEU A 90 -7.90 12.48 7.30
N PRO A 91 -9.15 12.85 7.62
CA PRO A 91 -10.22 13.02 6.62
C PRO A 91 -10.01 14.20 5.68
N PHE A 92 -9.17 15.16 6.06
CA PHE A 92 -8.87 16.35 5.23
C PHE A 92 -7.75 16.12 4.20
N VAL A 93 -7.01 15.00 4.29
CA VAL A 93 -6.00 14.66 3.28
C VAL A 93 -6.70 14.10 2.04
N PRO A 94 -6.45 14.64 0.83
CA PRO A 94 -7.14 14.23 -0.39
C PRO A 94 -6.93 12.75 -0.71
N ASN A 95 -8.00 12.05 -1.15
CA ASN A 95 -7.93 10.64 -1.55
C ASN A 95 -6.87 10.37 -2.61
N ARG A 96 -6.73 11.28 -3.57
CA ARG A 96 -5.73 11.14 -4.63
C ARG A 96 -4.31 11.13 -4.09
N LEU A 97 -4.01 11.97 -3.10
CA LEU A 97 -2.67 12.06 -2.50
C LEU A 97 -2.32 10.78 -1.74
N VAL A 98 -3.21 10.31 -0.86
CA VAL A 98 -2.98 9.06 -0.10
C VAL A 98 -3.01 7.84 -1.01
N GLY A 99 -3.82 7.86 -2.07
CA GLY A 99 -3.85 6.81 -3.08
C GLY A 99 -2.53 6.68 -3.83
N LEU A 100 -1.95 7.78 -4.27
CA LEU A 100 -0.62 7.81 -4.92
C LEU A 100 0.48 7.39 -3.94
N GLY A 101 0.41 7.81 -2.67
CA GLY A 101 1.31 7.35 -1.62
C GLY A 101 1.27 5.83 -1.42
N LEU A 102 0.07 5.24 -1.41
CA LEU A 102 -0.12 3.79 -1.33
C LEU A 102 0.44 3.06 -2.55
N ILE A 103 0.22 3.59 -3.76
CA ILE A 103 0.77 3.00 -4.99
C ILE A 103 2.29 2.98 -4.93
N GLY A 104 2.92 4.08 -4.54
CA GLY A 104 4.37 4.16 -4.39
C GLY A 104 4.91 3.21 -3.32
N PHE A 105 4.26 3.16 -2.16
CA PHE A 105 4.63 2.26 -1.07
C PHE A 105 4.49 0.78 -1.47
N SER A 106 3.34 0.39 -2.03
CA SER A 106 3.12 -0.97 -2.51
C SER A 106 4.03 -1.35 -3.67
N GLY A 107 4.38 -0.40 -4.53
CA GLY A 107 5.36 -0.60 -5.60
C GLY A 107 6.74 -1.01 -5.05
N GLY A 108 7.19 -0.38 -3.98
CA GLY A 108 8.40 -0.78 -3.26
C GLY A 108 8.32 -2.20 -2.70
N LEU A 109 7.21 -2.55 -2.06
CA LEU A 109 6.99 -3.91 -1.53
C LEU A 109 6.93 -4.97 -2.64
N LEU A 110 6.20 -4.69 -3.72
CA LEU A 110 6.10 -5.60 -4.86
C LEU A 110 7.43 -5.73 -5.62
N SER A 111 8.29 -4.71 -5.62
CA SER A 111 9.64 -4.83 -6.18
C SER A 111 10.46 -5.89 -5.47
N MET A 112 10.33 -6.00 -4.14
CA MET A 112 10.97 -7.06 -3.37
C MET A 112 10.40 -8.45 -3.70
N TYR A 113 9.10 -8.52 -3.97
CA TYR A 113 8.44 -9.77 -4.35
C TYR A 113 8.98 -10.32 -5.66
N PHE A 114 9.03 -9.49 -6.71
CA PHE A 114 9.46 -9.93 -8.03
C PHE A 114 10.98 -10.03 -8.20
N ALA A 115 11.76 -9.36 -7.37
CA ALA A 115 13.22 -9.40 -7.44
C ALA A 115 13.84 -10.53 -6.61
N ASN A 116 13.05 -11.27 -5.85
CA ASN A 116 13.53 -12.36 -5.00
C ASN A 116 12.87 -13.67 -5.41
N ASP A 117 13.62 -14.56 -6.05
CA ASP A 117 13.13 -15.86 -6.53
C ASP A 117 12.53 -16.74 -5.42
N ALA A 118 12.93 -16.54 -4.16
CA ALA A 118 12.36 -17.25 -3.03
C ALA A 118 10.89 -16.86 -2.76
N MET A 119 10.45 -15.70 -3.23
CA MET A 119 9.09 -15.19 -3.01
C MET A 119 8.07 -15.73 -4.02
N THR A 120 8.53 -16.28 -5.13
CA THR A 120 7.68 -16.80 -6.21
C THR A 120 7.89 -18.29 -6.44
N GLU A 121 6.87 -18.95 -6.98
CA GLU A 121 6.98 -20.28 -7.55
C GLU A 121 7.83 -20.24 -8.83
N SER A 122 8.11 -21.39 -9.42
CA SER A 122 8.94 -21.53 -10.63
C SER A 122 8.44 -20.73 -11.85
N ASP A 123 7.18 -20.26 -11.83
CA ASP A 123 6.61 -19.42 -12.88
C ASP A 123 6.95 -17.92 -12.74
N GLY A 124 7.58 -17.52 -11.62
CA GLY A 124 7.92 -16.13 -11.33
C GLY A 124 6.73 -15.20 -11.05
N ILE A 125 5.52 -15.74 -10.87
CA ILE A 125 4.28 -14.97 -10.70
C ILE A 125 3.54 -15.38 -9.43
N ARG A 126 3.26 -16.67 -9.27
CA ARG A 126 2.52 -17.17 -8.09
C ARG A 126 3.39 -17.09 -6.84
N PRO A 127 2.80 -16.72 -5.69
CA PRO A 127 3.57 -16.65 -4.46
C PRO A 127 4.00 -18.05 -3.99
N SER A 128 5.23 -18.15 -3.56
CA SER A 128 5.68 -19.23 -2.69
C SER A 128 5.07 -19.08 -1.30
N GLN A 129 5.29 -20.03 -0.41
CA GLN A 129 4.85 -19.92 0.97
C GLN A 129 5.44 -18.67 1.65
N ASP A 130 6.71 -18.38 1.42
CA ASP A 130 7.40 -17.21 1.98
C ASP A 130 6.96 -15.90 1.32
N GLY A 131 6.62 -15.95 0.04
CA GLY A 131 6.18 -14.78 -0.73
C GLY A 131 4.73 -14.36 -0.49
N THR A 132 3.92 -15.18 0.15
CA THR A 132 2.48 -14.91 0.35
C THR A 132 2.23 -13.57 1.05
N SER A 133 3.05 -13.20 2.03
CA SER A 133 2.91 -11.95 2.77
C SER A 133 3.13 -10.72 1.88
N LEU A 134 4.14 -10.75 1.00
CA LEU A 134 4.41 -9.66 0.04
C LEU A 134 3.42 -9.65 -1.13
N ALA A 135 2.96 -10.82 -1.58
CA ALA A 135 1.96 -10.91 -2.63
C ALA A 135 0.65 -10.19 -2.26
N LYS A 136 0.26 -10.23 -0.98
CA LYS A 136 -0.92 -9.49 -0.47
C LYS A 136 -0.80 -7.98 -0.63
N ASP A 137 0.41 -7.44 -0.75
CA ASP A 137 0.62 -6.00 -0.92
C ASP A 137 0.16 -5.50 -2.29
N SER A 138 -0.16 -6.42 -3.23
CA SER A 138 -0.92 -6.10 -4.44
C SER A 138 -2.30 -5.50 -4.13
N TRP A 139 -2.91 -5.86 -3.00
CA TRP A 139 -4.16 -5.27 -2.53
C TRP A 139 -3.97 -3.79 -2.16
N LEU A 140 -2.83 -3.42 -1.58
CA LEU A 140 -2.51 -2.01 -1.30
C LEU A 140 -2.40 -1.19 -2.59
N ALA A 141 -1.83 -1.77 -3.65
CA ALA A 141 -1.80 -1.13 -4.96
C ALA A 141 -3.22 -0.91 -5.51
N GLY A 142 -4.09 -1.91 -5.40
CA GLY A 142 -5.50 -1.82 -5.78
C GLY A 142 -6.27 -0.77 -4.98
N ILE A 143 -6.09 -0.75 -3.66
CA ILE A 143 -6.70 0.27 -2.78
C ILE A 143 -6.18 1.67 -3.15
N GLY A 144 -4.88 1.81 -3.37
CA GLY A 144 -4.28 3.07 -3.80
C GLY A 144 -4.83 3.58 -5.12
N ALA A 145 -4.97 2.70 -6.11
CA ALA A 145 -5.57 3.02 -7.40
C ALA A 145 -7.04 3.45 -7.26
N ALA A 146 -7.82 2.73 -6.46
CA ALA A 146 -9.21 3.07 -6.18
C ALA A 146 -9.33 4.45 -5.52
N LEU A 147 -8.53 4.73 -4.50
CA LEU A 147 -8.52 6.04 -3.84
C LEU A 147 -8.11 7.18 -4.78
N ALA A 148 -7.08 6.94 -5.63
CA ALA A 148 -6.61 7.93 -6.59
C ALA A 148 -7.67 8.26 -7.67
N ALA A 149 -8.51 7.26 -8.01
CA ALA A 149 -9.57 7.38 -9.01
C ALA A 149 -10.89 7.94 -8.45
N LEU A 150 -11.09 7.95 -7.12
CA LEU A 150 -12.30 8.51 -6.53
C LEU A 150 -12.45 9.99 -6.89
N PRO A 151 -13.66 10.45 -7.27
CA PRO A 151 -13.92 11.85 -7.58
C PRO A 151 -13.50 12.77 -6.42
N LYS A 152 -13.06 13.97 -6.75
CA LYS A 152 -12.85 15.02 -5.74
C LYS A 152 -14.18 15.35 -5.06
N LYS A 153 -14.11 15.48 -3.74
CA LYS A 153 -15.26 16.01 -2.98
C LYS A 153 -15.57 17.44 -3.34
#